data_17b09fd52a28abb91a2f7aaf059a1e65
#
_entry.id   17b09fd52a28abb91a2f7aaf059a1e65
#
_cell.length_a   1.000
_cell.length_b   1.000
_cell.length_c   1.000
_cell.angle_alpha   90.00
_cell.angle_beta   90.00
_cell.angle_gamma   90.00
#
_symmetry.space_group_name_H-M   'P 1'
#
loop_
_entity.id
_entity.type
_entity.pdbx_description
1 polymer ?
#
loop_
_entity_poly.entity_id
_entity_poly.type
_entity_poly.pdbx_seq_one_letter_code
_entity_poly.pdbx_strand_id
1 'polypeptide(L)'
;MEFSIIPDKEALSKCAWCQSHIDDHMEVFGLGAKLKSNVKLSEYEGHCIKIGLASEEKSVYMMVTGQGSEAKNEGKDAMFLVCSEKCAKKLKKVLEQGISLGEMFKKVWFD
;
A
#
# COMPACT_ATOMS: atom_id res chain seq x y z
N MET A 1 7.09 -9.26 -13.37
CA MET A 1 6.88 -8.09 -12.50
C MET A 1 7.67 -8.31 -11.21
N GLU A 2 8.61 -7.43 -10.95
CA GLU A 2 9.45 -7.55 -9.76
C GLU A 2 9.35 -6.29 -8.91
N PHE A 3 9.21 -6.50 -7.61
CA PHE A 3 9.18 -5.42 -6.64
C PHE A 3 10.27 -5.64 -5.60
N SER A 4 10.77 -4.56 -5.05
CA SER A 4 11.73 -4.64 -3.95
C SER A 4 10.97 -4.98 -2.67
N ILE A 5 11.34 -6.09 -2.03
CA ILE A 5 10.81 -6.45 -0.73
C ILE A 5 11.55 -5.62 0.31
N ILE A 6 10.81 -4.99 1.21
CA ILE A 6 11.39 -4.17 2.26
C ILE A 6 11.08 -4.78 3.62
N PRO A 7 11.94 -4.52 4.64
CA PRO A 7 11.66 -5.02 5.99
C PRO A 7 10.35 -4.48 6.52
N ASP A 8 9.55 -5.35 7.15
CA ASP A 8 8.28 -4.96 7.74
C ASP A 8 8.42 -3.81 8.73
N LYS A 9 9.47 -3.85 9.53
CA LYS A 9 9.73 -2.82 10.53
C LYS A 9 9.89 -1.44 9.88
N GLU A 10 10.59 -1.39 8.77
CA GLU A 10 10.77 -0.13 8.03
C GLU A 10 9.44 0.34 7.42
N ALA A 11 8.74 -0.58 6.77
CA ALA A 11 7.48 -0.25 6.10
C ALA A 11 6.40 0.20 7.07
N LEU A 12 6.32 -0.44 8.24
CA LEU A 12 5.27 -0.16 9.21
C LEU A 12 5.59 1.01 10.14
N SER A 13 6.82 1.54 10.08
CA SER A 13 7.20 2.69 10.88
C SER A 13 7.23 3.99 10.10
N LYS A 14 6.83 3.96 8.83
CA LYS A 14 6.83 5.14 7.96
C LYS A 14 5.51 5.28 7.22
N CYS A 15 5.11 6.53 7.02
CA CYS A 15 3.93 6.83 6.21
C CYS A 15 4.17 6.42 4.76
N ALA A 16 3.23 5.71 4.17
CA ALA A 16 3.34 5.26 2.79
C ALA A 16 3.43 6.43 1.80
N TRP A 17 2.83 7.57 2.15
CA TRP A 17 2.83 8.75 1.27
C TRP A 17 4.01 9.68 1.51
N CYS A 18 4.13 10.23 2.71
CA CYS A 18 5.15 11.24 2.99
C CYS A 18 6.46 10.67 3.56
N GLN A 19 6.43 9.40 3.94
CA GLN A 19 7.57 8.68 4.48
C GLN A 19 8.10 9.22 5.81
N SER A 20 7.29 10.02 6.50
CA SER A 20 7.61 10.48 7.84
C SER A 20 7.54 9.32 8.81
N HIS A 21 8.38 9.36 9.83
CA HIS A 21 8.38 8.35 10.88
C HIS A 21 7.06 8.37 11.66
N ILE A 22 6.51 7.20 11.91
CA ILE A 22 5.29 7.03 12.69
C ILE A 22 5.67 6.38 14.02
N ASP A 23 5.48 7.12 15.13
CA ASP A 23 5.74 6.60 16.47
C ASP A 23 4.60 5.71 16.94
N ASP A 24 4.90 4.83 17.90
CA ASP A 24 3.90 3.95 18.49
C ASP A 24 2.73 4.69 19.11
N HIS A 25 2.93 5.94 19.50
CA HIS A 25 1.89 6.76 20.14
C HIS A 25 1.04 7.53 19.14
N MET A 26 1.42 7.57 17.88
CA MET A 26 0.69 8.30 16.88
C MET A 26 -0.50 7.49 16.36
N GLU A 27 -1.59 8.19 16.08
CA GLU A 27 -2.72 7.57 15.43
C GLU A 27 -2.34 7.30 13.97
N VAL A 28 -2.66 6.10 13.49
CA VAL A 28 -2.37 5.73 12.10
C VAL A 28 -3.68 5.50 11.35
N PHE A 29 -3.62 5.71 10.05
CA PHE A 29 -4.75 5.50 9.16
C PHE A 29 -4.37 4.47 8.11
N GLY A 30 -5.34 3.72 7.64
CA GLY A 30 -5.09 2.68 6.66
C GLY A 30 -5.92 2.85 5.40
N LEU A 31 -5.34 2.50 4.27
CA LEU A 31 -6.05 2.36 3.01
C LEU A 31 -6.04 0.89 2.64
N GLY A 32 -7.21 0.37 2.26
CA GLY A 32 -7.31 -0.97 1.72
C GLY A 32 -7.38 -0.89 0.21
N ALA A 33 -6.87 -1.90 -0.47
CA ALA A 33 -6.90 -1.94 -1.93
C ALA A 33 -7.17 -3.33 -2.44
N LYS A 34 -7.92 -3.41 -3.53
CA LYS A 34 -8.17 -4.65 -4.24
C LYS A 34 -7.45 -4.60 -5.58
N LEU A 35 -6.70 -5.64 -5.89
CA LEU A 35 -5.94 -5.71 -7.13
C LEU A 35 -6.83 -6.16 -8.29
N LYS A 36 -6.47 -5.74 -9.49
CA LYS A 36 -7.12 -6.24 -10.69
C LYS A 36 -6.73 -7.70 -10.91
N SER A 37 -7.59 -8.45 -11.58
CA SER A 37 -7.39 -9.89 -11.78
C SER A 37 -6.12 -10.25 -12.54
N ASN A 38 -5.60 -9.32 -13.36
CA ASN A 38 -4.37 -9.55 -14.10
C ASN A 38 -3.10 -9.25 -13.30
N VAL A 39 -3.25 -8.74 -12.09
CA VAL A 39 -2.11 -8.45 -11.20
C VAL A 39 -1.98 -9.56 -10.19
N LYS A 40 -0.81 -10.20 -10.17
CA LYS A 40 -0.52 -11.33 -9.29
C LYS A 40 0.62 -10.97 -8.37
N LEU A 41 0.35 -10.94 -7.07
CA LEU A 41 1.35 -10.65 -6.05
C LEU A 41 1.52 -11.80 -5.06
N SER A 42 1.20 -13.03 -5.50
CA SER A 42 1.29 -14.21 -4.63
C SER A 42 2.70 -14.45 -4.08
N GLU A 43 3.73 -14.05 -4.82
CA GLU A 43 5.12 -14.18 -4.37
C GLU A 43 5.45 -13.26 -3.21
N TYR A 44 4.63 -12.25 -2.99
CA TYR A 44 4.89 -11.21 -1.97
C TYR A 44 3.91 -11.28 -0.81
N GLU A 45 3.05 -12.28 -0.76
CA GLU A 45 2.08 -12.40 0.33
C GLU A 45 2.76 -12.38 1.69
N GLY A 46 2.25 -11.53 2.58
CA GLY A 46 2.80 -11.36 3.91
C GLY A 46 4.04 -10.47 3.97
N HIS A 47 4.46 -9.91 2.84
CA HIS A 47 5.62 -9.03 2.77
C HIS A 47 5.22 -7.61 2.43
N CYS A 48 6.09 -6.67 2.77
CA CYS A 48 5.94 -5.28 2.35
C CYS A 48 6.82 -5.05 1.13
N ILE A 49 6.31 -4.31 0.17
CA ILE A 49 7.03 -4.02 -1.07
C ILE A 49 7.00 -2.52 -1.36
N LYS A 50 7.92 -2.10 -2.21
CA LYS A 50 7.99 -0.72 -2.66
C LYS A 50 7.48 -0.65 -4.10
N ILE A 51 6.52 0.23 -4.36
CA ILE A 51 6.01 0.45 -5.71
C ILE A 51 6.25 1.89 -6.14
N GLY A 52 6.59 2.06 -7.42
CA GLY A 52 6.83 3.37 -7.97
C GLY A 52 5.56 4.05 -8.46
N LEU A 53 5.45 5.35 -8.23
CA LEU A 53 4.35 6.17 -8.72
C LEU A 53 4.86 7.01 -9.89
N ALA A 54 4.45 6.66 -11.11
CA ALA A 54 4.93 7.33 -12.30
C ALA A 54 4.64 8.84 -12.31
N SER A 55 3.44 9.23 -11.85
CA SER A 55 3.02 10.62 -11.87
C SER A 55 3.73 11.51 -10.85
N GLU A 56 4.30 10.92 -9.81
CA GLU A 56 4.91 11.67 -8.72
C GLU A 56 6.42 11.47 -8.59
N GLU A 57 7.01 10.65 -9.44
CA GLU A 57 8.43 10.26 -9.36
C GLU A 57 8.84 9.83 -7.96
N LYS A 58 7.96 9.06 -7.32
CA LYS A 58 8.12 8.69 -5.93
C LYS A 58 7.68 7.25 -5.74
N SER A 59 8.18 6.63 -4.69
CA SER A 59 7.80 5.27 -4.32
C SER A 59 6.94 5.29 -3.06
N VAL A 60 6.06 4.31 -2.95
CA VAL A 60 5.27 4.13 -1.73
C VAL A 60 5.44 2.71 -1.23
N TYR A 61 5.25 2.53 0.07
CA TYR A 61 5.33 1.21 0.70
C TYR A 61 3.94 0.61 0.75
N MET A 62 3.84 -0.65 0.33
CA MET A 62 2.57 -1.37 0.32
C MET A 62 2.74 -2.71 1.02
N MET A 63 1.79 -3.06 1.87
CA MET A 63 1.76 -4.38 2.50
C MET A 63 0.87 -5.28 1.65
N VAL A 64 1.41 -6.42 1.22
CA VAL A 64 0.64 -7.44 0.50
C VAL A 64 0.03 -8.36 1.54
N THR A 65 -1.31 -8.47 1.56
CA THR A 65 -1.99 -9.28 2.56
C THR A 65 -1.67 -10.75 2.38
N GLY A 66 -1.47 -11.43 3.50
CA GLY A 66 -1.19 -12.86 3.47
C GLY A 66 -2.49 -13.67 3.40
N GLN A 67 -2.41 -14.87 2.82
CA GLN A 67 -3.53 -15.77 2.75
C GLN A 67 -3.95 -16.16 4.17
N GLY A 68 -5.24 -16.11 4.45
CA GLY A 68 -5.76 -16.42 5.76
C GLY A 68 -5.78 -15.26 6.75
N SER A 69 -5.22 -14.11 6.36
CA SER A 69 -5.27 -12.92 7.21
C SER A 69 -6.67 -12.32 7.23
N GLU A 70 -6.96 -11.59 8.30
CA GLU A 70 -8.25 -10.91 8.43
C GLU A 70 -8.48 -9.94 7.26
N ALA A 71 -7.45 -9.19 6.89
CA ALA A 71 -7.57 -8.25 5.77
C ALA A 71 -7.91 -8.94 4.45
N LYS A 72 -7.27 -10.08 4.19
CA LYS A 72 -7.54 -10.85 2.97
C LYS A 72 -8.96 -11.39 2.98
N ASN A 73 -9.43 -11.85 4.14
CA ASN A 73 -10.80 -12.34 4.29
C ASN A 73 -11.84 -11.24 4.06
N GLU A 74 -11.47 -10.00 4.30
CA GLU A 74 -12.33 -8.84 4.05
C GLU A 74 -12.27 -8.37 2.59
N GLY A 75 -11.51 -9.03 1.76
CA GLY A 75 -11.38 -8.68 0.34
C GLY A 75 -10.27 -7.69 0.03
N LYS A 76 -9.40 -7.42 0.98
CA LYS A 76 -8.28 -6.52 0.79
C LYS A 76 -7.06 -7.29 0.32
N ASP A 77 -6.55 -6.96 -0.86
CA ASP A 77 -5.36 -7.60 -1.40
C ASP A 77 -4.08 -6.87 -0.98
N ALA A 78 -4.20 -5.60 -0.64
CA ALA A 78 -3.08 -4.77 -0.22
C ALA A 78 -3.53 -3.73 0.78
N MET A 79 -2.60 -3.26 1.60
CA MET A 79 -2.84 -2.25 2.62
C MET A 79 -1.75 -1.21 2.58
N PHE A 80 -2.11 0.02 2.89
CA PHE A 80 -1.17 1.13 3.00
C PHE A 80 -1.36 1.79 4.35
N LEU A 81 -0.24 2.09 5.02
CA LEU A 81 -0.24 2.76 6.31
C LEU A 81 0.17 4.21 6.12
N VAL A 82 -0.63 5.15 6.60
CA VAL A 82 -0.34 6.58 6.48
C VAL A 82 -0.47 7.27 7.83
N CYS A 83 0.20 8.41 7.97
CA CYS A 83 0.27 9.13 9.24
C CYS A 83 -0.91 10.08 9.48
N SER A 84 -1.68 10.38 8.46
CA SER A 84 -2.79 11.32 8.59
C SER A 84 -3.84 11.07 7.52
N GLU A 85 -5.03 11.63 7.75
CA GLU A 85 -6.11 11.58 6.78
C GLU A 85 -5.71 12.33 5.49
N LYS A 86 -4.96 13.41 5.63
CA LYS A 86 -4.48 14.18 4.48
C LYS A 86 -3.61 13.32 3.58
N CYS A 87 -2.67 12.57 4.16
CA CYS A 87 -1.83 11.66 3.39
C CYS A 87 -2.65 10.55 2.76
N ALA A 88 -3.64 10.02 3.49
CA ALA A 88 -4.52 8.97 2.98
C ALA A 88 -5.27 9.45 1.73
N LYS A 89 -5.82 10.64 1.75
CA LYS A 89 -6.55 11.19 0.61
C LYS A 89 -5.65 11.41 -0.59
N LYS A 90 -4.44 11.92 -0.38
CA LYS A 90 -3.48 12.13 -1.46
C LYS A 90 -3.04 10.81 -2.08
N LEU A 91 -2.73 9.84 -1.25
CA LEU A 91 -2.32 8.52 -1.73
C LEU A 91 -3.45 7.84 -2.50
N LYS A 92 -4.66 7.87 -1.97
CA LYS A 92 -5.81 7.26 -2.63
C LYS A 92 -6.02 7.84 -4.03
N LYS A 93 -5.93 9.17 -4.14
CA LYS A 93 -6.10 9.85 -5.43
C LYS A 93 -5.07 9.40 -6.46
N VAL A 94 -3.81 9.30 -6.03
CA VAL A 94 -2.74 8.88 -6.93
C VAL A 94 -2.88 7.43 -7.34
N LEU A 95 -3.26 6.55 -6.42
CA LEU A 95 -3.47 5.14 -6.72
C LEU A 95 -4.62 4.93 -7.69
N GLU A 96 -5.67 5.74 -7.60
CA GLU A 96 -6.80 5.67 -8.51
C GLU A 96 -6.44 6.17 -9.92
N GLN A 97 -5.40 6.98 -10.04
CA GLN A 97 -4.90 7.48 -11.32
C GLN A 97 -3.91 6.53 -11.99
N GLY A 98 -3.57 5.45 -11.27
CA GLY A 98 -2.62 4.48 -11.78
C GLY A 98 -1.21 4.66 -11.23
N ILE A 99 -0.39 3.66 -11.44
CA ILE A 99 1.01 3.65 -11.03
C ILE A 99 1.89 3.29 -12.22
N SER A 100 3.22 3.30 -12.03
CA SER A 100 4.18 3.06 -13.12
C SER A 100 3.99 1.73 -13.86
N LEU A 101 3.33 0.77 -13.24
CA LEU A 101 3.06 -0.53 -13.83
C LEU A 101 1.68 -0.60 -14.48
N GLY A 102 1.07 0.55 -14.74
CA GLY A 102 -0.27 0.63 -15.25
C GLY A 102 -1.30 0.57 -14.13
N GLU A 103 -2.57 0.47 -14.51
CA GLU A 103 -3.62 0.39 -13.53
C GLU A 103 -3.54 -0.94 -12.79
N MET A 104 -3.13 -0.88 -11.55
CA MET A 104 -2.91 -2.05 -10.71
C MET A 104 -4.11 -2.36 -9.81
N PHE A 105 -4.83 -1.32 -9.44
CA PHE A 105 -5.89 -1.46 -8.45
C PHE A 105 -7.28 -1.39 -9.05
N LYS A 106 -8.14 -2.33 -8.64
CA LYS A 106 -9.54 -2.32 -9.01
C LYS A 106 -10.30 -1.34 -8.14
N LYS A 107 -9.90 -1.24 -6.88
CA LYS A 107 -10.57 -0.37 -5.90
C LYS A 107 -9.58 -0.01 -4.79
N VAL A 108 -9.64 1.23 -4.35
CA VAL A 108 -8.90 1.70 -3.17
C VAL A 108 -9.90 2.42 -2.28
N TRP A 109 -9.92 2.10 -0.99
CA TRP A 109 -10.85 2.73 -0.07
C TRP A 109 -10.19 3.04 1.27
N PHE A 110 -10.74 4.05 1.93
CA PHE A 110 -10.31 4.46 3.25
C PHE A 110 -10.92 3.50 4.27
N ASP A 111 -10.07 3.02 5.15
CA ASP A 111 -10.48 2.02 6.14
C ASP A 111 -10.86 2.67 7.46
#